data_4033c41e554cc1ae3f5a7c30e01da913
#
_entry.id   4033c41e554cc1ae3f5a7c30e01da913
#
_cell.length_a   1.000
_cell.length_b   1.000
_cell.length_c   1.000
_cell.angle_alpha   90.00
_cell.angle_beta   90.00
_cell.angle_gamma   90.00
#
_symmetry.space_group_name_H-M   'P 1'
#
loop_
_entity.id
_entity.type
_entity.pdbx_description
1 polymer ?
#
loop_
_entity_poly.entity_id
_entity_poly.type
_entity_poly.pdbx_seq_one_letter_code
_entity_poly.pdbx_strand_id
1 'polypeptide(L)'
;MLFRSEIPYSDDYNICLEETRRDIKADARPKVKAIPSNMEKYDEVLILYPNYHNTFPMPMFTVLEQLSFQGKIIKPLCTHEGGGLGDSIADIEKICKGAVIEEGLAIRGSYVDECDHELELWLKKRSRKT
;
A
#
# COMPACT_ATOMS: atom_id res chain seq x y z
N MET A 1 -3.12 3.07 11.06
CA MET A 1 -1.95 3.93 11.30
C MET A 1 -1.54 4.62 10.00
N LEU A 2 -1.20 5.89 10.05
CA LEU A 2 -0.77 6.67 8.89
C LEU A 2 0.75 6.81 8.91
N PHE A 3 1.41 6.45 7.81
CA PHE A 3 2.86 6.54 7.70
C PHE A 3 3.30 7.81 7.02
N ARG A 4 4.39 8.39 7.51
CA ARG A 4 4.98 9.59 6.93
C ARG A 4 6.49 9.43 6.83
N SER A 5 7.05 9.87 5.71
CA SER A 5 8.50 9.97 5.57
C SER A 5 9.08 10.98 6.56
N GLU A 6 10.28 10.73 7.05
CA GLU A 6 11.00 11.72 7.86
C GLU A 6 11.29 12.99 7.07
N ILE A 7 11.65 12.84 5.78
CA ILE A 7 11.83 13.93 4.85
C ILE A 7 10.70 13.83 3.81
N PRO A 8 9.71 14.73 3.87
CA PRO A 8 8.58 14.65 2.93
C PRO A 8 8.99 15.06 1.51
N TYR A 9 8.26 14.53 0.53
CA TYR A 9 8.38 15.00 -0.85
C TYR A 9 7.84 16.43 -0.97
N SER A 10 8.28 17.12 -2.04
CA SER A 10 7.85 18.50 -2.30
C SER A 10 6.35 18.59 -2.54
N ASP A 11 5.76 19.73 -2.13
CA ASP A 11 4.37 20.07 -2.44
C ASP A 11 4.19 20.47 -3.93
N ASP A 12 5.28 20.86 -4.60
CA ASP A 12 5.24 21.13 -6.04
C ASP A 12 5.15 19.81 -6.79
N TYR A 13 4.12 19.69 -7.63
CA TYR A 13 3.85 18.44 -8.35
C TYR A 13 5.03 17.97 -9.21
N ASN A 14 5.63 18.89 -9.97
CA ASN A 14 6.73 18.53 -10.88
C ASN A 14 7.98 18.10 -10.10
N ILE A 15 8.30 18.80 -9.03
CA ILE A 15 9.45 18.46 -8.17
C ILE A 15 9.19 17.13 -7.48
N CYS A 16 8.01 16.92 -6.94
CA CYS A 16 7.62 15.66 -6.31
C CYS A 16 7.72 14.50 -7.30
N LEU A 17 7.30 14.71 -8.54
CA LEU A 17 7.38 13.69 -9.59
C LEU A 17 8.83 13.29 -9.88
N GLU A 18 9.73 14.27 -9.93
CA GLU A 18 11.15 13.98 -10.11
C GLU A 18 11.77 13.27 -8.93
N GLU A 19 11.44 13.70 -7.71
CA GLU A 19 11.91 13.07 -6.48
C GLU A 19 11.47 11.62 -6.37
N THR A 20 10.20 11.34 -6.68
CA THR A 20 9.66 9.98 -6.61
C THR A 20 10.23 9.09 -7.70
N ARG A 21 10.45 9.60 -8.91
CA ARG A 21 11.11 8.85 -9.99
C ARG A 21 12.55 8.51 -9.62
N ARG A 22 13.25 9.43 -8.99
CA ARG A 22 14.62 9.20 -8.53
C ARG A 22 14.67 8.10 -7.48
N ASP A 23 13.75 8.13 -6.53
CA ASP A 23 13.65 7.12 -5.49
C ASP A 23 13.36 5.73 -6.06
N ILE A 24 12.44 5.64 -7.02
CA ILE A 24 12.10 4.38 -7.68
C ILE A 24 13.31 3.83 -8.44
N LYS A 25 14.00 4.67 -9.20
CA LYS A 25 15.16 4.28 -9.98
C LYS A 25 16.32 3.81 -9.09
N ALA A 26 16.47 4.43 -7.92
CA ALA A 26 17.47 4.07 -6.93
C ALA A 26 17.04 2.92 -6.01
N ASP A 27 15.81 2.43 -6.16
CA ASP A 27 15.19 1.47 -5.23
C ASP A 27 15.33 1.94 -3.78
N ALA A 28 15.02 3.21 -3.55
CA ALA A 28 15.24 3.88 -2.27
C ALA A 28 14.33 3.33 -1.18
N ARG A 29 14.83 3.39 0.06
CA ARG A 29 14.06 3.03 1.26
C ARG A 29 14.01 4.24 2.20
N PRO A 30 13.17 5.26 1.88
CA PRO A 30 13.08 6.46 2.70
C PRO A 30 12.72 6.13 4.13
N LYS A 31 13.35 6.80 5.08
CA LYS A 31 13.03 6.62 6.50
C LYS A 31 11.64 7.18 6.81
N VAL A 32 10.91 6.45 7.64
CA VAL A 32 9.58 6.85 8.10
C VAL A 32 9.63 7.22 9.58
N LYS A 33 8.69 8.09 9.98
CA LYS A 33 8.66 8.63 11.36
C LYS A 33 8.31 7.57 12.40
N ALA A 34 7.49 6.61 12.06
CA ALA A 34 7.06 5.57 12.99
C ALA A 34 6.65 4.30 12.24
N ILE A 35 6.86 3.15 12.88
CA ILE A 35 6.49 1.83 12.36
C ILE A 35 5.67 1.13 13.44
N PRO A 36 4.60 0.36 13.08
CA PRO A 36 3.83 -0.38 14.08
C PRO A 36 4.70 -1.35 14.86
N SER A 37 4.48 -1.43 16.17
CA SER A 37 5.29 -2.28 17.06
C SER A 37 4.55 -3.50 17.62
N ASN A 38 3.25 -3.64 17.38
CA ASN A 38 2.43 -4.70 17.97
C ASN A 38 1.59 -5.43 16.94
N MET A 39 2.22 -5.77 15.81
CA MET A 39 1.56 -6.48 14.71
C MET A 39 1.04 -7.86 15.10
N GLU A 40 1.64 -8.50 16.08
CA GLU A 40 1.25 -9.83 16.54
C GLU A 40 -0.18 -9.90 17.06
N LYS A 41 -0.77 -8.76 17.41
CA LYS A 41 -2.16 -8.68 17.88
C LYS A 41 -3.19 -8.80 16.77
N TYR A 42 -2.78 -8.67 15.50
CA TYR A 42 -3.70 -8.57 14.38
C TYR A 42 -3.49 -9.73 13.42
N ASP A 43 -4.58 -10.40 13.05
CA ASP A 43 -4.58 -11.49 12.07
C ASP A 43 -4.85 -10.97 10.65
N GLU A 44 -5.54 -9.84 10.55
CA GLU A 44 -5.94 -9.24 9.29
C GLU A 44 -5.42 -7.80 9.22
N VAL A 45 -4.80 -7.46 8.09
CA VAL A 45 -4.21 -6.14 7.88
C VAL A 45 -4.74 -5.53 6.60
N LEU A 46 -5.29 -4.34 6.72
CA LEU A 46 -5.69 -3.53 5.56
C LEU A 46 -4.52 -2.62 5.20
N ILE A 47 -4.09 -2.68 3.95
CA ILE A 47 -3.02 -1.82 3.45
C ILE A 47 -3.61 -0.88 2.42
N LEU A 48 -3.61 0.41 2.71
CA LEU A 48 -4.18 1.45 1.86
C LEU A 48 -3.06 2.36 1.35
N TYR A 49 -3.02 2.58 0.05
CA TYR A 49 -1.95 3.37 -0.57
C TYR A 49 -2.42 4.00 -1.89
N PRO A 50 -1.81 5.12 -2.29
CA PRO A 50 -2.01 5.64 -3.64
C PRO A 50 -1.12 4.90 -4.64
N ASN A 51 -1.56 4.83 -5.89
CA ASN A 51 -0.70 4.35 -6.96
C ASN A 51 0.39 5.40 -7.23
N TYR A 52 1.64 4.99 -7.06
CA TYR A 52 2.81 5.81 -7.35
C TYR A 52 3.67 5.06 -8.36
N HIS A 53 3.72 5.59 -9.58
CA HIS A 53 4.52 4.99 -10.66
C HIS A 53 4.27 3.49 -10.79
N ASN A 54 3.01 3.11 -10.82
CA ASN A 54 2.53 1.74 -11.02
C ASN A 54 2.68 0.78 -9.81
N THR A 55 3.04 1.30 -8.66
CA THR A 55 3.12 0.54 -7.40
C THR A 55 2.73 1.44 -6.22
N PHE A 56 3.11 1.08 -5.01
CA PHE A 56 2.90 1.94 -3.85
C PHE A 56 4.14 2.83 -3.60
N PRO A 57 3.99 3.91 -2.82
CA PRO A 57 5.10 4.83 -2.53
C PRO A 57 6.29 4.14 -1.87
N MET A 58 7.50 4.59 -2.16
CA MET A 58 8.71 3.97 -1.62
C MET A 58 8.77 3.90 -0.08
N PRO A 59 8.25 4.89 0.68
CA PRO A 59 8.16 4.74 2.14
C PRO A 59 7.37 3.53 2.60
N MET A 60 6.39 3.07 1.80
CA MET A 60 5.63 1.86 2.13
C MET A 60 6.51 0.62 2.04
N PHE A 61 7.43 0.56 1.08
CA PHE A 61 8.43 -0.52 1.03
C PHE A 61 9.24 -0.56 2.32
N THR A 62 9.65 0.61 2.81
CA THR A 62 10.40 0.73 4.07
C THR A 62 9.62 0.09 5.23
N VAL A 63 8.33 0.40 5.34
CA VAL A 63 7.48 -0.12 6.41
C VAL A 63 7.26 -1.62 6.27
N LEU A 64 6.83 -2.06 5.09
CA LEU A 64 6.45 -3.46 4.88
C LEU A 64 7.64 -4.42 5.06
N GLU A 65 8.82 -4.01 4.65
CA GLU A 65 10.02 -4.84 4.78
C GLU A 65 10.47 -5.04 6.24
N GLN A 66 10.07 -4.14 7.13
CA GLN A 66 10.44 -4.22 8.55
C GLN A 66 9.43 -4.96 9.41
N LEU A 67 8.32 -5.41 8.83
CA LEU A 67 7.24 -6.10 9.54
C LEU A 67 7.15 -7.55 9.11
N SER A 68 6.67 -8.41 10.00
CA SER A 68 6.34 -9.79 9.67
C SER A 68 4.84 -9.93 9.43
N PHE A 69 4.50 -10.49 8.28
CA PHE A 69 3.12 -10.77 7.91
C PHE A 69 2.82 -12.27 7.86
N GLN A 70 3.71 -13.09 8.40
CA GLN A 70 3.57 -14.53 8.42
C GLN A 70 2.24 -14.96 9.04
N GLY A 71 1.46 -15.74 8.31
CA GLY A 71 0.16 -16.24 8.76
C GLY A 71 -0.97 -15.22 8.76
N LYS A 72 -0.73 -14.00 8.31
CA LYS A 72 -1.73 -12.93 8.29
C LYS A 72 -2.48 -12.87 6.97
N ILE A 73 -3.65 -12.27 7.01
CA ILE A 73 -4.45 -11.97 5.81
C ILE A 73 -4.23 -10.50 5.48
N ILE A 74 -3.87 -10.21 4.23
CA ILE A 74 -3.68 -8.84 3.76
C ILE A 74 -4.77 -8.49 2.76
N LYS A 75 -5.42 -7.35 2.98
CA LYS A 75 -6.39 -6.75 2.06
C LYS A 75 -5.83 -5.44 1.53
N PRO A 76 -5.36 -5.39 0.29
CA PRO A 76 -4.82 -4.16 -0.29
C PRO A 76 -5.90 -3.31 -0.95
N LEU A 77 -5.81 -1.98 -0.74
CA LEU A 77 -6.66 -1.01 -1.41
C LEU A 77 -5.78 0.09 -2.00
N CYS A 78 -5.97 0.36 -3.27
CA CYS A 78 -5.19 1.38 -3.97
C CYS A 78 -6.10 2.46 -4.53
N THR A 79 -5.76 3.73 -4.28
CA THR A 79 -6.36 4.85 -5.00
C THR A 79 -5.50 5.20 -6.20
N HIS A 80 -6.14 5.60 -7.32
CA HIS A 80 -5.42 5.86 -8.57
C HIS A 80 -6.15 6.86 -9.44
N GLU A 81 -5.50 7.31 -10.52
CA GLU A 81 -6.10 8.17 -11.54
C GLU A 81 -6.06 7.54 -12.93
N GLY A 82 -6.16 6.20 -12.98
CA GLY A 82 -6.22 5.45 -14.23
C GLY A 82 -5.33 4.21 -14.29
N GLY A 83 -4.33 4.11 -13.42
CA GLY A 83 -3.40 2.99 -13.40
C GLY A 83 -3.88 1.74 -12.66
N GLY A 84 -4.99 1.84 -11.91
CA GLY A 84 -5.49 0.72 -11.12
C GLY A 84 -4.51 0.28 -10.05
N LEU A 85 -4.43 -1.03 -9.82
CA LEU A 85 -3.51 -1.63 -8.85
C LEU A 85 -2.06 -1.66 -9.33
N GLY A 86 -1.84 -1.58 -10.65
CA GLY A 86 -0.50 -1.68 -11.22
C GLY A 86 0.22 -2.95 -10.76
N ASP A 87 1.50 -2.82 -10.44
CA ASP A 87 2.33 -3.91 -9.95
C ASP A 87 2.28 -4.07 -8.43
N SER A 88 1.43 -3.30 -7.74
CA SER A 88 1.43 -3.25 -6.27
C SER A 88 1.15 -4.60 -5.60
N ILE A 89 0.24 -5.39 -6.15
CA ILE A 89 -0.08 -6.71 -5.59
C ILE A 89 1.13 -7.64 -5.68
N ALA A 90 1.82 -7.66 -6.82
CA ALA A 90 3.03 -8.46 -6.98
C ALA A 90 4.13 -8.04 -6.02
N ASP A 91 4.26 -6.73 -5.78
CA ASP A 91 5.24 -6.19 -4.83
C ASP A 91 4.89 -6.58 -3.38
N ILE A 92 3.61 -6.53 -3.01
CA ILE A 92 3.15 -6.98 -1.69
C ILE A 92 3.45 -8.47 -1.51
N GLU A 93 3.16 -9.29 -2.51
CA GLU A 93 3.43 -10.74 -2.48
C GLU A 93 4.91 -11.04 -2.27
N LYS A 94 5.78 -10.28 -2.90
CA LYS A 94 7.23 -10.43 -2.75
C LYS A 94 7.72 -10.11 -1.35
N ILE A 95 7.18 -9.06 -0.75
CA ILE A 95 7.64 -8.56 0.54
C ILE A 95 6.99 -9.30 1.70
N CYS A 96 5.68 -9.52 1.62
CA CYS A 96 4.88 -10.06 2.72
C CYS A 96 4.77 -11.58 2.62
N LYS A 97 5.90 -12.26 2.63
CA LYS A 97 5.95 -13.71 2.50
C LYS A 97 5.23 -14.41 3.64
N GLY A 98 4.51 -15.47 3.31
CA GLY A 98 3.75 -16.23 4.30
C GLY A 98 2.39 -15.66 4.63
N ALA A 99 2.02 -14.52 4.05
CA ALA A 99 0.68 -13.94 4.18
C ALA A 99 -0.24 -14.46 3.08
N VAL A 100 -1.54 -14.43 3.36
CA VAL A 100 -2.58 -14.64 2.35
C VAL A 100 -2.99 -13.28 1.83
N ILE A 101 -2.74 -13.01 0.54
CA ILE A 101 -3.11 -11.75 -0.08
C ILE A 101 -4.49 -11.91 -0.72
N GLU A 102 -5.49 -11.22 -0.20
CA GLU A 102 -6.83 -11.25 -0.76
C GLU A 102 -6.94 -10.33 -1.98
N GLU A 103 -8.06 -10.41 -2.70
CA GLU A 103 -8.31 -9.56 -3.85
C GLU A 103 -8.20 -8.08 -3.48
N GLY A 104 -7.38 -7.34 -4.21
CA GLY A 104 -7.22 -5.90 -4.00
C GLY A 104 -8.39 -5.10 -4.56
N LEU A 105 -8.64 -3.94 -3.97
CA LEU A 105 -9.62 -2.99 -4.48
C LEU A 105 -8.91 -1.78 -5.03
N ALA A 106 -9.22 -1.41 -6.28
CA ALA A 106 -8.71 -0.19 -6.90
C ALA A 106 -9.85 0.82 -7.00
N ILE A 107 -9.65 2.02 -6.45
CA ILE A 107 -10.64 3.09 -6.48
C ILE A 107 -10.01 4.31 -7.15
N ARG A 108 -10.68 4.81 -8.20
CA ARG A 108 -10.24 6.07 -8.81
C ARG A 108 -10.42 7.20 -7.81
N GLY A 109 -9.41 8.06 -7.65
CA GLY A 109 -9.41 9.12 -6.66
C GLY A 109 -10.61 10.06 -6.76
N SER A 110 -11.10 10.33 -7.99
CA SER A 110 -12.29 11.15 -8.22
C SER A 110 -13.59 10.52 -7.70
N TYR A 111 -13.60 9.22 -7.41
CA TYR A 111 -14.78 8.50 -6.89
C TYR A 111 -14.67 8.12 -5.41
N VAL A 112 -13.66 8.59 -4.72
CA VAL A 112 -13.45 8.24 -3.30
C VAL A 112 -14.65 8.61 -2.43
N ASP A 113 -15.32 9.72 -2.72
CA ASP A 113 -16.49 10.16 -1.96
C ASP A 113 -17.75 9.33 -2.25
N GLU A 114 -17.74 8.48 -3.26
CA GLU A 114 -18.90 7.71 -3.72
C GLU A 114 -18.67 6.19 -3.66
N CYS A 115 -17.62 5.75 -2.99
CA CYS A 115 -17.21 4.34 -3.01
C CYS A 115 -17.72 3.49 -1.85
N ASP A 116 -18.59 4.00 -1.00
CA ASP A 116 -19.03 3.31 0.22
C ASP A 116 -19.55 1.90 -0.05
N HIS A 117 -20.39 1.73 -1.06
CA HIS A 117 -20.97 0.43 -1.40
C HIS A 117 -19.91 -0.58 -1.84
N GLU A 118 -19.01 -0.16 -2.71
CA GLU A 118 -17.91 -1.02 -3.18
C GLU A 118 -16.98 -1.40 -2.04
N LEU A 119 -16.69 -0.45 -1.17
CA LEU A 119 -15.86 -0.67 -0.01
C LEU A 119 -16.48 -1.69 0.95
N GLU A 120 -17.78 -1.56 1.22
CA GLU A 120 -18.49 -2.53 2.06
C GLU A 120 -18.45 -3.93 1.48
N LEU A 121 -18.69 -4.09 0.19
CA LEU A 121 -18.64 -5.38 -0.47
C LEU A 121 -17.24 -5.99 -0.39
N TRP A 122 -16.22 -5.18 -0.61
CA TRP A 122 -14.83 -5.64 -0.54
C TRP A 122 -14.44 -6.07 0.87
N LEU A 123 -14.84 -5.32 1.88
CA LEU A 123 -14.55 -5.65 3.27
C LEU A 123 -15.20 -6.97 3.71
N LYS A 124 -16.34 -7.32 3.13
CA LYS A 124 -17.06 -8.56 3.43
C LYS A 124 -16.52 -9.77 2.67
N LYS A 125 -15.78 -9.58 1.59
CA LYS A 125 -15.20 -10.68 0.84
C LYS A 125 -14.15 -11.40 1.66
N ARG A 126 -14.18 -12.73 1.61
CA ARG A 126 -13.18 -13.58 2.22
C ARG A 126 -12.64 -14.55 1.17
N SER A 127 -11.34 -14.74 1.15
CA SER A 127 -10.75 -15.83 0.39
C SER A 127 -11.26 -17.14 0.94
N ARG A 128 -11.74 -18.02 0.06
CA ARG A 128 -12.08 -19.37 0.50
C ARG A 128 -10.78 -20.13 0.72
N LYS A 129 -10.51 -20.45 1.96
CA LYS A 129 -9.45 -21.39 2.28
C LYS A 129 -9.93 -22.78 1.93
N THR A 130 -9.28 -23.37 0.98
CA THR A 130 -9.46 -24.79 0.70
C THR A 130 -8.45 -25.60 1.49
#